data_8632906630c393c98034721393baf307
#
_entry.id   8632906630c393c98034721393baf307
#
_cell.length_a   1.000
_cell.length_b   1.000
_cell.length_c   1.000
_cell.angle_alpha   90.00
_cell.angle_beta   90.00
_cell.angle_gamma   90.00
#
_symmetry.space_group_name_H-M   'P 1'
#
loop_
_entity.id
_entity.type
_entity.pdbx_description
1 polymer ?
#
loop_
_entity_poly.entity_id
_entity_poly.type
_entity_poly.pdbx_seq_one_letter_code
_entity_poly.pdbx_strand_id
1 'polypeptide(L)'
;MIKYLILKRKTIKVYPYAKLASIRLDTLYSRLNNIKRKSSKKKYVKQIQRYYEGELTDELKKLTQTEGQILIKLINRQTDFTVYEVIKDLKRGFNAFIFNITAKAFNLSLKERYSPVEVQEDYFIEDILQKAFQSGILEFSAPKKEIPDLFYLKKLWMT
;
A
#
# COMPACT_ATOMS: atom_id res chain seq x y z
N MET A 1 -2.46 25.31 -3.71
CA MET A 1 -3.72 24.97 -3.00
C MET A 1 -4.51 23.86 -3.70
N ILE A 2 -4.87 24.00 -4.98
CA ILE A 2 -5.64 22.97 -5.73
C ILE A 2 -4.96 21.61 -5.74
N LYS A 3 -3.64 21.55 -5.99
CA LYS A 3 -2.87 20.30 -6.01
C LYS A 3 -2.94 19.55 -4.67
N TYR A 4 -2.85 20.27 -3.54
CA TYR A 4 -2.95 19.67 -2.21
C TYR A 4 -4.35 19.10 -1.95
N LEU A 5 -5.41 19.79 -2.36
CA LEU A 5 -6.79 19.31 -2.20
C LEU A 5 -7.08 18.05 -3.02
N ILE A 6 -6.52 17.98 -4.23
CA ILE A 6 -6.61 16.79 -5.08
C ILE A 6 -5.86 15.62 -4.43
N LEU A 7 -4.64 15.86 -3.96
CA LEU A 7 -3.83 14.88 -3.25
C LEU A 7 -4.54 14.37 -1.99
N LYS A 8 -5.12 15.29 -1.20
CA LYS A 8 -5.90 14.95 0.00
C LYS A 8 -7.05 14.00 -0.32
N ARG A 9 -7.86 14.31 -1.32
CA ARG A 9 -8.99 13.46 -1.72
C ARG A 9 -8.53 12.07 -2.13
N LYS A 10 -7.48 11.98 -2.93
CA LYS A 10 -6.92 10.71 -3.40
C LYS A 10 -6.31 9.89 -2.27
N THR A 11 -5.55 10.51 -1.40
CA THR A 11 -4.93 9.84 -0.23
C THR A 11 -5.99 9.25 0.70
N ILE A 12 -7.01 10.04 1.06
CA ILE A 12 -8.12 9.58 1.90
C ILE A 12 -8.87 8.42 1.23
N LYS A 13 -9.05 8.47 -0.08
CA LYS A 13 -9.73 7.40 -0.83
C LYS A 13 -8.97 6.08 -0.78
N VAL A 14 -7.65 6.10 -0.97
CA VAL A 14 -6.86 4.86 -1.12
C VAL A 14 -6.27 4.32 0.18
N TYR A 15 -6.15 5.12 1.22
CA TYR A 15 -5.58 4.68 2.50
C TYR A 15 -6.27 3.45 3.10
N PRO A 16 -7.62 3.33 3.11
CA PRO A 16 -8.29 2.13 3.61
C PRO A 16 -7.85 0.84 2.90
N TYR A 17 -7.57 0.91 1.59
CA TYR A 17 -7.05 -0.24 0.84
C TYR A 17 -5.64 -0.62 1.28
N ALA A 18 -4.76 0.35 1.53
CA ALA A 18 -3.41 0.09 2.02
C ALA A 18 -3.43 -0.51 3.43
N LYS A 19 -4.27 0.00 4.32
CA LYS A 19 -4.49 -0.54 5.66
C LYS A 19 -4.98 -1.99 5.60
N LEU A 20 -5.98 -2.26 4.78
CA LEU A 20 -6.54 -3.59 4.59
C LEU A 20 -5.52 -4.56 4.00
N ALA A 21 -4.74 -4.12 3.00
CA ALA A 21 -3.66 -4.91 2.42
C ALA A 21 -2.62 -5.30 3.47
N SER A 22 -2.24 -4.38 4.35
CA SER A 22 -1.30 -4.66 5.45
C SER A 22 -1.83 -5.72 6.41
N ILE A 23 -3.08 -5.60 6.83
CA ILE A 23 -3.73 -6.57 7.73
C ILE A 23 -3.80 -7.95 7.08
N ARG A 24 -4.18 -8.02 5.81
CA ARG A 24 -4.28 -9.28 5.06
C ARG A 24 -2.92 -9.93 4.84
N LEU A 25 -1.87 -9.15 4.58
CA LEU A 25 -0.51 -9.66 4.48
C LEU A 25 -0.02 -10.25 5.80
N ASP A 26 -0.27 -9.58 6.91
CA ASP A 26 0.06 -10.11 8.24
C ASP A 26 -0.62 -11.45 8.51
N THR A 27 -1.91 -11.56 8.20
CA THR A 27 -2.67 -12.80 8.33
C THR A 27 -2.11 -13.89 7.42
N LEU A 28 -1.80 -13.56 6.17
CA LEU A 28 -1.23 -14.47 5.18
C LEU A 28 0.11 -15.04 5.66
N TYR A 29 1.05 -14.17 6.06
CA TYR A 29 2.36 -14.60 6.55
C TYR A 29 2.26 -15.42 7.84
N SER A 30 1.42 -15.03 8.77
CA SER A 30 1.16 -15.78 9.99
C SER A 30 0.66 -17.20 9.70
N ARG A 31 -0.32 -17.34 8.80
CA ARG A 31 -0.85 -18.63 8.39
C ARG A 31 0.17 -19.48 7.64
N LEU A 32 0.94 -18.86 6.72
CA LEU A 32 2.02 -19.56 5.99
C LEU A 32 3.10 -20.11 6.93
N ASN A 33 3.48 -19.36 7.96
CA ASN A 33 4.47 -19.78 8.95
C ASN A 33 3.99 -20.99 9.77
N ASN A 34 2.68 -21.16 9.96
CA ASN A 34 2.09 -22.29 10.66
C ASN A 34 1.92 -23.55 9.79
N ILE A 35 2.06 -23.42 8.48
CA ILE A 35 1.97 -24.55 7.55
C ILE A 35 3.36 -25.16 7.37
N LYS A 36 3.52 -26.43 7.74
CA LYS A 36 4.82 -27.11 7.71
C LYS A 36 5.20 -27.67 6.32
N ARG A 37 4.22 -28.14 5.53
CA ARG A 37 4.47 -28.77 4.22
C ARG A 37 4.52 -27.76 3.09
N LYS A 38 5.54 -27.82 2.22
CA LYS A 38 5.67 -26.98 1.02
C LYS A 38 4.46 -27.07 0.08
N SER A 39 3.93 -28.27 -0.14
CA SER A 39 2.75 -28.50 -0.98
C SER A 39 1.50 -27.82 -0.42
N SER A 40 1.31 -27.87 0.90
CA SER A 40 0.21 -27.21 1.60
C SER A 40 0.34 -25.69 1.53
N LYS A 41 1.55 -25.13 1.64
CA LYS A 41 1.82 -23.71 1.44
C LYS A 41 1.42 -23.24 0.04
N LYS A 42 1.83 -23.97 -1.01
CA LYS A 42 1.47 -23.68 -2.40
C LYS A 42 -0.04 -23.71 -2.62
N LYS A 43 -0.71 -24.71 -2.07
CA LYS A 43 -2.19 -24.84 -2.15
C LYS A 43 -2.90 -23.68 -1.48
N TYR A 44 -2.43 -23.27 -0.29
CA TYR A 44 -2.98 -22.14 0.44
C TYR A 44 -2.80 -20.82 -0.33
N VAL A 45 -1.61 -20.57 -0.86
CA VAL A 45 -1.34 -19.37 -1.69
C VAL A 45 -2.25 -19.34 -2.91
N LYS A 46 -2.47 -20.47 -3.60
CA LYS A 46 -3.40 -20.56 -4.74
C LYS A 46 -4.86 -20.27 -4.35
N GLN A 47 -5.30 -20.73 -3.19
CA GLN A 47 -6.65 -20.45 -2.68
C GLN A 47 -6.84 -18.95 -2.41
N ILE A 48 -5.87 -18.34 -1.75
CA ILE A 48 -5.84 -16.90 -1.47
C ILE A 48 -5.84 -16.10 -2.77
N GLN A 49 -5.02 -16.48 -3.73
CA GLN A 49 -4.96 -15.86 -5.05
C GLN A 49 -6.34 -15.87 -5.74
N ARG A 50 -6.99 -17.01 -5.81
CA ARG A 50 -8.33 -17.14 -6.43
C ARG A 50 -9.38 -16.27 -5.74
N TYR A 51 -9.34 -16.22 -4.41
CA TYR A 51 -10.26 -15.40 -3.62
C TYR A 51 -10.08 -13.92 -3.91
N TYR A 52 -8.84 -13.43 -3.97
CA TYR A 52 -8.55 -12.02 -4.20
C TYR A 52 -8.61 -11.61 -5.68
N GLU A 53 -8.40 -12.53 -6.63
CA GLU A 53 -8.55 -12.24 -8.06
C GLU A 53 -9.92 -11.64 -8.39
N GLY A 54 -10.99 -12.14 -7.78
CA GLY A 54 -12.34 -11.63 -8.00
C GLY A 54 -12.60 -10.27 -7.33
N GLU A 55 -12.25 -10.13 -6.06
CA GLU A 55 -12.58 -8.94 -5.27
C GLU A 55 -11.68 -7.73 -5.54
N LEU A 56 -10.35 -7.96 -5.58
CA LEU A 56 -9.39 -6.87 -5.71
C LEU A 56 -9.29 -6.32 -7.13
N THR A 57 -9.50 -7.15 -8.15
CA THR A 57 -9.38 -6.72 -9.54
C THR A 57 -10.37 -5.61 -9.85
N ASP A 58 -11.62 -5.78 -9.47
CA ASP A 58 -12.67 -4.80 -9.77
C ASP A 58 -12.46 -3.48 -9.03
N GLU A 59 -12.01 -3.54 -7.79
CA GLU A 59 -11.71 -2.33 -7.01
C GLU A 59 -10.48 -1.59 -7.54
N LEU A 60 -9.40 -2.31 -7.87
CA LEU A 60 -8.18 -1.70 -8.41
C LEU A 60 -8.38 -1.08 -9.80
N LYS A 61 -9.24 -1.67 -10.63
CA LYS A 61 -9.59 -1.12 -11.95
C LYS A 61 -10.30 0.22 -11.88
N LYS A 62 -10.95 0.53 -10.77
CA LYS A 62 -11.64 1.82 -10.54
C LYS A 62 -10.69 2.96 -10.16
N LEU A 63 -9.43 2.65 -9.81
CA LEU A 63 -8.46 3.66 -9.41
C LEU A 63 -7.85 4.35 -10.64
N THR A 64 -7.63 5.66 -10.52
CA THR A 64 -6.81 6.39 -11.48
C THR A 64 -5.33 6.02 -11.33
N GLN A 65 -4.50 6.36 -12.32
CA GLN A 65 -3.05 6.13 -12.26
C GLN A 65 -2.42 6.76 -11.02
N THR A 66 -2.75 8.01 -10.71
CA THR A 66 -2.20 8.71 -9.53
C THR A 66 -2.70 8.13 -8.22
N GLU A 67 -3.94 7.67 -8.16
CA GLU A 67 -4.48 6.94 -7.00
C GLU A 67 -3.73 5.61 -6.80
N GLY A 68 -3.45 4.89 -7.87
CA GLY A 68 -2.65 3.66 -7.83
C GLY A 68 -1.23 3.89 -7.34
N GLN A 69 -0.56 4.97 -7.76
CA GLN A 69 0.77 5.35 -7.27
C GLN A 69 0.77 5.65 -5.77
N ILE A 70 -0.22 6.41 -5.30
CA ILE A 70 -0.37 6.71 -3.87
C ILE A 70 -0.61 5.41 -3.09
N LEU A 71 -1.45 4.51 -3.59
CA LEU A 71 -1.70 3.22 -2.97
C LEU A 71 -0.42 2.38 -2.81
N ILE A 72 0.41 2.29 -3.86
CA ILE A 72 1.69 1.58 -3.82
C ILE A 72 2.62 2.16 -2.74
N LYS A 73 2.72 3.47 -2.64
CA LYS A 73 3.49 4.15 -1.60
C LYS A 73 2.92 3.88 -0.20
N LEU A 74 1.61 3.93 -0.04
CA LEU A 74 0.96 3.66 1.26
C LEU A 74 1.06 2.20 1.68
N ILE A 75 1.11 1.25 0.76
CA ILE A 75 1.42 -0.14 1.07
C ILE A 75 2.84 -0.24 1.64
N ASN A 76 3.82 0.45 1.05
CA ASN A 76 5.18 0.51 1.60
C ASN A 76 5.20 1.16 3.00
N ARG A 77 4.45 2.24 3.21
CA ARG A 77 4.30 2.87 4.53
C ARG A 77 3.79 1.88 5.58
N GLN A 78 2.74 1.15 5.26
CA GLN A 78 2.07 0.25 6.20
C GLN A 78 2.80 -1.07 6.44
N THR A 79 3.57 -1.56 5.45
CA THR A 79 4.19 -2.89 5.51
C THR A 79 5.71 -2.87 5.63
N ASP A 80 6.35 -1.74 5.35
CA ASP A 80 7.79 -1.55 5.12
C ASP A 80 8.36 -2.33 3.91
N PHE A 81 7.52 -3.01 3.16
CA PHE A 81 7.89 -3.68 1.91
C PHE A 81 7.35 -2.89 0.71
N THR A 82 8.10 -2.90 -0.40
CA THR A 82 7.52 -2.47 -1.68
C THR A 82 6.54 -3.51 -2.19
N VAL A 83 5.61 -3.10 -3.04
CA VAL A 83 4.69 -4.04 -3.70
C VAL A 83 5.45 -5.09 -4.49
N TYR A 84 6.59 -4.69 -5.13
CA TYR A 84 7.47 -5.61 -5.82
C TYR A 84 8.06 -6.70 -4.89
N GLU A 85 8.53 -6.31 -3.69
CA GLU A 85 9.05 -7.25 -2.69
C GLU A 85 7.98 -8.24 -2.23
N VAL A 86 6.77 -7.75 -1.96
CA VAL A 86 5.63 -8.62 -1.58
C VAL A 86 5.31 -9.65 -2.66
N ILE A 87 5.25 -9.21 -3.92
CA ILE A 87 4.97 -10.09 -5.06
C ILE A 87 6.07 -11.13 -5.23
N LYS A 88 7.33 -10.71 -5.11
CA LYS A 88 8.49 -11.60 -5.21
C LYS A 88 8.50 -12.68 -4.12
N ASP A 89 8.15 -12.32 -2.90
CA ASP A 89 8.09 -13.25 -1.76
C ASP A 89 6.96 -14.27 -1.90
N LEU A 90 5.79 -13.83 -2.36
CA LEU A 90 4.62 -14.70 -2.52
C LEU A 90 4.69 -15.64 -3.73
N LYS A 91 5.70 -15.45 -4.58
CA LYS A 91 6.07 -16.28 -5.75
C LYS A 91 4.95 -16.93 -6.57
N ARG A 92 5.08 -16.84 -7.89
CA ARG A 92 4.49 -17.70 -8.94
C ARG A 92 2.96 -17.65 -9.15
N GLY A 93 2.14 -17.36 -8.14
CA GLY A 93 0.69 -17.25 -8.29
C GLY A 93 0.21 -15.81 -8.40
N PHE A 94 0.79 -14.90 -7.62
CA PHE A 94 0.43 -13.47 -7.62
C PHE A 94 1.12 -12.65 -8.71
N ASN A 95 2.29 -13.09 -9.20
CA ASN A 95 3.11 -12.33 -10.13
C ASN A 95 2.38 -11.94 -11.42
N ALA A 96 1.80 -12.91 -12.12
CA ALA A 96 1.11 -12.65 -13.40
C ALA A 96 -0.12 -11.76 -13.19
N PHE A 97 -0.84 -11.97 -12.12
CA PHE A 97 -2.07 -11.25 -11.81
C PHE A 97 -1.81 -9.78 -11.45
N ILE A 98 -0.92 -9.50 -10.50
CA ILE A 98 -0.64 -8.13 -10.08
C ILE A 98 0.17 -7.37 -11.12
N PHE A 99 1.10 -8.01 -11.84
CA PHE A 99 1.77 -7.41 -12.98
C PHE A 99 0.81 -7.06 -14.12
N ASN A 100 -0.13 -7.93 -14.43
CA ASN A 100 -1.12 -7.65 -15.48
C ASN A 100 -2.07 -6.52 -15.11
N ILE A 101 -2.46 -6.40 -13.84
CA ILE A 101 -3.37 -5.34 -13.40
C ILE A 101 -2.64 -4.01 -13.22
N THR A 102 -1.52 -3.99 -12.49
CA THR A 102 -0.83 -2.73 -12.15
C THR A 102 0.05 -2.22 -13.28
N ALA A 103 0.83 -3.07 -13.93
CA ALA A 103 1.72 -2.64 -15.01
C ALA A 103 0.96 -2.31 -16.30
N LYS A 104 -0.04 -3.10 -16.69
CA LYS A 104 -0.87 -2.86 -17.87
C LYS A 104 -1.85 -1.72 -17.71
N ALA A 105 -2.54 -1.67 -16.55
CA ALA A 105 -3.58 -0.67 -16.31
C ALA A 105 -3.01 0.69 -15.93
N PHE A 106 -1.88 0.74 -15.21
CA PHE A 106 -1.40 1.96 -14.58
C PHE A 106 0.02 2.39 -14.97
N ASN A 107 0.78 1.55 -15.66
CA ASN A 107 2.19 1.83 -15.99
C ASN A 107 2.99 2.32 -14.77
N LEU A 108 2.83 1.64 -13.62
CA LEU A 108 3.35 2.06 -12.34
C LEU A 108 4.63 1.33 -11.97
N SER A 109 5.51 2.01 -11.21
CA SER A 109 6.64 1.37 -10.56
C SER A 109 6.21 0.65 -9.28
N LEU A 110 6.23 -0.67 -9.28
CA LEU A 110 5.97 -1.49 -8.09
C LEU A 110 7.09 -1.41 -7.04
N LYS A 111 8.24 -0.84 -7.42
CA LYS A 111 9.41 -0.64 -6.54
C LYS A 111 9.39 0.70 -5.80
N GLU A 112 8.35 1.50 -5.99
CA GLU A 112 8.22 2.81 -5.35
C GLU A 112 8.20 2.68 -3.83
N ARG A 113 9.03 3.51 -3.17
CA ARG A 113 9.13 3.60 -1.72
C ARG A 113 8.49 4.88 -1.21
N TYR A 114 7.91 4.82 -0.04
CA TYR A 114 7.40 5.98 0.68
C TYR A 114 8.53 6.63 1.49
N SER A 115 8.85 7.87 1.21
CA SER A 115 9.93 8.60 1.87
C SER A 115 9.59 10.08 2.08
N PRO A 116 8.89 10.42 3.17
CA PRO A 116 8.54 11.81 3.48
C PRO A 116 9.75 12.72 3.73
N VAL A 117 10.93 12.16 3.98
CA VAL A 117 12.17 12.90 4.16
C VAL A 117 12.77 13.35 2.82
N GLU A 118 12.65 12.51 1.80
CA GLU A 118 13.27 12.72 0.49
C GLU A 118 12.32 13.26 -0.57
N VAL A 119 11.03 12.98 -0.42
CA VAL A 119 9.98 13.30 -1.40
C VAL A 119 8.94 14.21 -0.78
N GLN A 120 8.84 15.45 -1.28
CA GLN A 120 7.90 16.43 -0.76
C GLN A 120 6.43 15.99 -0.87
N GLU A 121 6.05 15.31 -1.93
CA GLU A 121 4.69 14.77 -2.08
C GLU A 121 4.37 13.78 -0.97
N ASP A 122 5.34 12.93 -0.59
CA ASP A 122 5.16 11.97 0.50
C ASP A 122 5.04 12.68 1.87
N TYR A 123 5.73 13.80 2.06
CA TYR A 123 5.50 14.66 3.21
C TYR A 123 4.07 15.20 3.26
N PHE A 124 3.55 15.68 2.13
CA PHE A 124 2.15 16.14 2.08
C PHE A 124 1.16 15.01 2.33
N ILE A 125 1.43 13.81 1.83
CA ILE A 125 0.62 12.63 2.12
C ILE A 125 0.62 12.33 3.62
N GLU A 126 1.78 12.39 4.29
CA GLU A 126 1.87 12.18 5.73
C GLU A 126 1.11 13.24 6.52
N ASP A 127 1.23 14.51 6.16
CA ASP A 127 0.46 15.62 6.76
C ASP A 127 -1.06 15.40 6.63
N ILE A 128 -1.50 14.98 5.45
CA ILE A 128 -2.90 14.64 5.17
C ILE A 128 -3.38 13.49 6.06
N LEU A 129 -2.59 12.41 6.14
CA LEU A 129 -2.93 11.25 6.95
C LEU A 129 -3.05 11.60 8.44
N GLN A 130 -2.06 12.32 8.99
CA GLN A 130 -2.08 12.71 10.40
C GLN A 130 -3.28 13.59 10.72
N LYS A 131 -3.63 14.54 9.87
CA LYS A 131 -4.83 15.37 10.03
C LYS A 131 -6.12 14.56 9.92
N ALA A 132 -6.17 13.59 9.02
CA ALA A 132 -7.33 12.72 8.85
C ALA A 132 -7.54 11.77 10.04
N PHE A 133 -6.45 11.28 10.65
CA PHE A 133 -6.52 10.48 11.88
C PHE A 133 -6.99 11.32 13.06
N GLN A 134 -6.44 12.51 13.24
CA GLN A 134 -6.81 13.42 14.33
C GLN A 134 -8.28 13.86 14.26
N SER A 135 -8.80 14.07 13.05
CA SER A 135 -10.19 14.48 12.82
C SER A 135 -11.19 13.31 12.76
N GLY A 136 -10.73 12.06 12.86
CA GLY A 136 -11.59 10.88 12.78
C GLY A 136 -12.09 10.53 11.37
N ILE A 137 -11.60 11.20 10.33
CA ILE A 137 -11.95 10.89 8.92
C ILE A 137 -11.42 9.52 8.52
N LEU A 138 -10.22 9.18 8.99
CA LEU A 138 -9.60 7.88 8.80
C LEU A 138 -9.34 7.20 10.14
N GLU A 139 -9.51 5.90 10.16
CA GLU A 139 -9.12 5.08 11.31
C GLU A 139 -7.61 4.87 11.31
N PHE A 140 -6.97 5.21 12.43
CA PHE A 140 -5.52 5.08 12.59
C PHE A 140 -5.06 3.62 12.49
N SER A 141 -3.95 3.42 11.79
CA SER A 141 -3.17 2.19 11.81
C SER A 141 -1.70 2.56 11.81
N ALA A 142 -0.95 2.05 12.79
CA ALA A 142 0.47 2.32 12.91
C ALA A 142 1.23 1.82 11.66
N PRO A 143 2.11 2.65 11.06
CA PRO A 143 2.97 2.20 9.99
C PRO A 143 4.02 1.22 10.54
N LYS A 144 4.39 0.22 9.76
CA LYS A 144 5.55 -0.63 10.07
C LYS A 144 6.85 0.02 9.63
N LYS A 145 6.80 0.84 8.60
CA LYS A 145 7.92 1.68 8.21
C LYS A 145 8.16 2.75 9.26
N GLU A 146 9.41 2.95 9.64
CA GLU A 146 9.81 4.05 10.51
C GLU A 146 9.64 5.38 9.77
N ILE A 147 8.83 6.27 10.33
CA ILE A 147 8.52 7.57 9.76
C ILE A 147 8.80 8.62 10.83
N PRO A 148 9.62 9.64 10.52
CA PRO A 148 9.84 10.75 11.45
C PRO A 148 8.54 11.46 11.78
N ASP A 149 8.50 12.09 12.95
CA ASP A 149 7.33 12.85 13.36
C ASP A 149 7.05 14.05 12.44
N LEU A 150 5.80 14.46 12.42
CA LEU A 150 5.35 15.51 11.52
C LEU A 150 6.01 16.87 11.79
N PHE A 151 6.41 17.14 13.04
CA PHE A 151 7.09 18.37 13.40
C PHE A 151 8.46 18.44 12.73
N TYR A 152 9.23 17.35 12.78
CA TYR A 152 10.52 17.25 12.09
C TYR A 152 10.36 17.43 10.58
N LEU A 153 9.42 16.71 9.98
CA LEU A 153 9.15 16.78 8.52
C LEU A 153 8.73 18.20 8.10
N LYS A 154 7.90 18.84 8.89
CA LYS A 154 7.48 20.22 8.63
C LYS A 154 8.65 21.18 8.67
N LYS A 155 9.54 21.05 9.66
CA LYS A 155 10.76 21.85 9.74
C LYS A 155 11.67 21.65 8.53
N LEU A 156 11.79 20.40 8.06
CA LEU A 156 12.60 20.05 6.89
C LEU A 156 12.10 20.71 5.59
N TRP A 157 10.77 20.71 5.38
CA TRP A 157 10.18 21.15 4.11
C TRP A 157 9.65 22.58 4.09
N MET A 158 9.45 23.21 5.23
CA MET A 158 8.84 24.54 5.34
C MET A 158 9.83 25.64 5.77
N THR A 159 11.09 25.31 6.00
CA THR A 159 12.17 26.27 6.21
C THR A 159 12.91 26.54 4.91
#